data_e9f4518994af3217cd89008b2f1676f5
#
_entry.id   e9f4518994af3217cd89008b2f1676f5
#
_cell.length_a   1.000
_cell.length_b   1.000
_cell.length_c   1.000
_cell.angle_alpha   90.00
_cell.angle_beta   90.00
_cell.angle_gamma   90.00
#
_symmetry.space_group_name_H-M   'P 1'
#
loop_
_entity.id
_entity.type
_entity.pdbx_description
1 polymer ?
#
loop_
_entity_poly.entity_id
_entity_poly.type
_entity_poly.pdbx_seq_one_letter_code
_entity_poly.pdbx_strand_id
1 'polypeptide(L)'
;MSVLIVFIQKAIVQGICILYGALGEIMTEKSGNLNLGIPGIMYMGGISGLIGAFLYEKDNPDPNAFVGVLISFLCAFACAAIGGLIYSILTITLRVNQNVTGLALTIFGTGFGNFFGGSISKLAGGVGQISVKVTGSAYTAKIPGLSKIPVIGGILFNYGFLTYLCIIIAVLLSFFLFKTRAGLNLRAIGENPGTADAAGINVIKYKYLSTCIGAGLAGLGGLYFVMEYSGGTWTDNGFGDRGWLAVALVIFALWKPLNAIWGAFLFGALYILYLYIPGLGRSMQEVFKALPYVVTIIVLVFTSFRKKKEHQPPAALGLPYFREER
;
A
#
# COMPACT_ATOMS: atom_id res chain seq x y z
N MET A 1 -22.00 -3.41 21.59
CA MET A 1 -21.52 -4.13 20.40
C MET A 1 -20.88 -5.43 20.82
N SER A 2 -21.09 -6.54 20.09
CA SER A 2 -20.38 -7.78 20.41
C SER A 2 -18.89 -7.62 20.12
N VAL A 3 -18.02 -8.26 20.93
CA VAL A 3 -16.55 -8.25 20.74
C VAL A 3 -16.18 -8.66 19.31
N LEU A 4 -16.94 -9.58 18.73
CA LEU A 4 -16.74 -10.04 17.35
C LEU A 4 -16.92 -8.92 16.31
N ILE A 5 -17.92 -8.07 16.46
CA ILE A 5 -18.15 -6.95 15.52
C ILE A 5 -16.99 -5.96 15.59
N VAL A 6 -16.53 -5.64 16.79
CA VAL A 6 -15.37 -4.74 16.98
C VAL A 6 -14.10 -5.35 16.39
N PHE A 7 -13.89 -6.65 16.57
CA PHE A 7 -12.77 -7.38 15.97
C PHE A 7 -12.80 -7.27 14.45
N ILE A 8 -13.94 -7.56 13.81
CA ILE A 8 -14.09 -7.48 12.34
C ILE A 8 -13.83 -6.06 11.85
N GLN A 9 -14.38 -5.04 12.50
CA GLN A 9 -14.15 -3.64 12.14
C GLN A 9 -12.64 -3.30 12.18
N LYS A 10 -11.97 -3.67 13.26
CA LYS A 10 -10.53 -3.42 13.42
C LYS A 10 -9.68 -4.22 12.42
N ALA A 11 -10.08 -5.44 12.09
CA ALA A 11 -9.43 -6.26 11.07
C ALA A 11 -9.51 -5.60 9.70
N ILE A 12 -10.67 -5.06 9.31
CA ILE A 12 -10.85 -4.32 8.06
C ILE A 12 -9.93 -3.09 8.03
N VAL A 13 -9.95 -2.28 9.09
CA VAL A 13 -9.10 -1.07 9.19
C VAL A 13 -7.61 -1.39 9.04
N GLN A 14 -7.13 -2.46 9.65
CA GLN A 14 -5.73 -2.90 9.49
C GLN A 14 -5.45 -3.41 8.08
N GLY A 15 -6.39 -4.18 7.52
CA GLY A 15 -6.26 -4.78 6.19
C GLY A 15 -6.19 -3.75 5.06
N ILE A 16 -6.92 -2.63 5.15
CA ILE A 16 -6.94 -1.61 4.08
C ILE A 16 -5.56 -0.97 3.86
N CYS A 17 -4.83 -0.67 4.94
CA CYS A 17 -3.45 -0.15 4.81
C CYS A 17 -2.56 -1.13 4.02
N ILE A 18 -2.64 -2.42 4.37
CA ILE A 18 -1.89 -3.50 3.72
C ILE A 18 -2.35 -3.66 2.26
N LEU A 19 -3.66 -3.55 2.01
CA LEU A 19 -4.25 -3.69 0.68
C LEU A 19 -3.73 -2.63 -0.30
N TYR A 20 -3.68 -1.36 0.09
CA TYR A 20 -3.12 -0.29 -0.76
C TYR A 20 -1.67 -0.60 -1.19
N GLY A 21 -0.82 -1.00 -0.24
CA GLY A 21 0.55 -1.41 -0.53
C GLY A 21 0.61 -2.58 -1.50
N ALA A 22 -0.21 -3.61 -1.26
CA ALA A 22 -0.27 -4.78 -2.13
C ALA A 22 -0.81 -4.48 -3.54
N LEU A 23 -1.82 -3.61 -3.68
CA LEU A 23 -2.31 -3.18 -5.00
C LEU A 23 -1.24 -2.44 -5.79
N GLY A 24 -0.47 -1.57 -5.12
CA GLY A 24 0.67 -0.89 -5.71
C GLY A 24 1.74 -1.86 -6.19
N GLU A 25 2.06 -2.85 -5.37
CA GLU A 25 3.07 -3.85 -5.72
C GLU A 25 2.59 -4.82 -6.80
N ILE A 26 1.33 -5.27 -6.77
CA ILE A 26 0.73 -6.07 -7.87
C ILE A 26 0.86 -5.34 -9.21
N MET A 27 0.62 -4.03 -9.24
CA MET A 27 0.76 -3.23 -10.47
C MET A 27 2.20 -3.22 -10.96
N THR A 28 3.17 -3.07 -10.05
CA THR A 28 4.61 -3.04 -10.33
C THR A 28 5.10 -4.42 -10.77
N GLU A 29 4.83 -5.47 -9.99
CA GLU A 29 5.33 -6.82 -10.25
C GLU A 29 4.73 -7.45 -11.51
N LYS A 30 3.50 -7.11 -11.89
CA LYS A 30 2.90 -7.53 -13.16
C LYS A 30 3.63 -7.01 -14.39
N SER A 31 4.50 -6.01 -14.26
CA SER A 31 5.42 -5.55 -15.31
C SER A 31 6.79 -6.27 -15.29
N GLY A 32 7.01 -7.16 -14.34
CA GLY A 32 8.29 -7.84 -14.13
C GLY A 32 9.29 -7.08 -13.24
N ASN A 33 8.88 -5.99 -12.58
CA ASN A 33 9.72 -5.28 -11.62
C ASN A 33 9.38 -5.70 -10.19
N LEU A 34 10.35 -6.20 -9.42
CA LEU A 34 10.22 -6.60 -8.03
C LEU A 34 10.60 -5.44 -7.10
N ASN A 35 9.63 -4.78 -6.48
CA ASN A 35 9.91 -3.59 -5.68
C ASN A 35 9.74 -3.83 -4.17
N LEU A 36 10.78 -4.27 -3.50
CA LEU A 36 10.81 -4.39 -2.04
C LEU A 36 10.87 -3.03 -1.31
N GLY A 37 10.76 -1.91 -2.04
CA GLY A 37 10.73 -0.56 -1.51
C GLY A 37 9.36 -0.10 -0.99
N ILE A 38 8.33 -0.93 -1.11
CA ILE A 38 6.95 -0.59 -0.72
C ILE A 38 6.85 -0.05 0.72
N PRO A 39 7.49 -0.67 1.74
CA PRO A 39 7.44 -0.11 3.09
C PRO A 39 7.90 1.35 3.14
N GLY A 40 9.04 1.66 2.53
CA GLY A 40 9.57 3.03 2.48
C GLY A 40 8.70 3.99 1.67
N ILE A 41 8.14 3.54 0.55
CA ILE A 41 7.22 4.32 -0.27
C ILE A 41 5.95 4.70 0.51
N MET A 42 5.43 3.79 1.34
CA MET A 42 4.29 4.09 2.22
C MET A 42 4.64 5.17 3.24
N TYR A 43 5.85 5.15 3.83
CA TYR A 43 6.32 6.24 4.70
C TYR A 43 6.39 7.58 3.96
N MET A 44 6.96 7.60 2.75
CA MET A 44 7.05 8.80 1.92
C MET A 44 5.67 9.38 1.60
N GLY A 45 4.73 8.54 1.19
CA GLY A 45 3.36 8.94 0.90
C GLY A 45 2.62 9.47 2.14
N GLY A 46 2.71 8.76 3.27
CA GLY A 46 2.05 9.15 4.51
C GLY A 46 2.50 10.50 5.03
N ILE A 47 3.82 10.71 5.12
CA ILE A 47 4.37 11.98 5.64
C ILE A 47 4.10 13.15 4.70
N SER A 48 4.26 12.99 3.39
CA SER A 48 4.04 14.08 2.44
C SER A 48 2.58 14.49 2.36
N GLY A 49 1.65 13.54 2.47
CA GLY A 49 0.23 13.85 2.57
C GLY A 49 -0.12 14.63 3.84
N LEU A 50 0.47 14.25 4.98
CA LEU A 50 0.32 14.99 6.23
C LEU A 50 0.90 16.41 6.13
N ILE A 51 2.10 16.56 5.56
CA ILE A 51 2.75 17.88 5.38
C ILE A 51 1.89 18.78 4.50
N GLY A 52 1.37 18.25 3.38
CA GLY A 52 0.52 19.02 2.49
C GLY A 52 -0.73 19.55 3.19
N ALA A 53 -1.42 18.69 3.96
CA ALA A 53 -2.57 19.10 4.75
C ALA A 53 -2.19 20.12 5.85
N PHE A 54 -1.09 19.88 6.56
CA PHE A 54 -0.63 20.73 7.64
C PHE A 54 -0.28 22.15 7.16
N LEU A 55 0.46 22.28 6.07
CA LEU A 55 0.80 23.60 5.51
C LEU A 55 -0.44 24.35 5.07
N TYR A 56 -1.42 23.66 4.46
CA TYR A 56 -2.68 24.26 4.06
C TYR A 56 -3.51 24.72 5.27
N GLU A 57 -3.64 23.91 6.32
CA GLU A 57 -4.41 24.28 7.53
C GLU A 57 -3.73 25.39 8.32
N LYS A 58 -2.39 25.39 8.42
CA LYS A 58 -1.63 26.39 9.16
C LYS A 58 -1.84 27.82 8.62
N ASP A 59 -1.90 27.96 7.30
CA ASP A 59 -1.94 29.26 6.63
C ASP A 59 -3.39 29.76 6.43
N ASN A 60 -4.41 28.94 6.76
CA ASN A 60 -5.82 29.29 6.59
C ASN A 60 -6.57 29.30 7.93
N PRO A 61 -7.18 30.43 8.33
CA PRO A 61 -7.97 30.50 9.54
C PRO A 61 -9.26 29.66 9.49
N ASP A 62 -9.83 29.46 8.28
CA ASP A 62 -11.01 28.64 8.03
C ASP A 62 -10.73 27.68 6.87
N PRO A 63 -10.01 26.57 7.12
CA PRO A 63 -9.60 25.67 6.06
C PRO A 63 -10.74 24.84 5.53
N ASN A 64 -10.90 24.81 4.20
CA ASN A 64 -11.89 23.97 3.54
C ASN A 64 -11.44 22.50 3.56
N ALA A 65 -12.24 21.64 4.18
CA ALA A 65 -11.95 20.22 4.34
C ALA A 65 -11.70 19.49 3.00
N PHE A 66 -12.47 19.81 1.94
CA PHE A 66 -12.30 19.19 0.63
C PHE A 66 -10.95 19.55 -0.01
N VAL A 67 -10.55 20.82 0.09
CA VAL A 67 -9.25 21.29 -0.44
C VAL A 67 -8.09 20.63 0.32
N GLY A 68 -8.18 20.53 1.66
CA GLY A 68 -7.20 19.83 2.49
C GLY A 68 -7.06 18.35 2.10
N VAL A 69 -8.18 17.67 1.89
CA VAL A 69 -8.20 16.28 1.40
C VAL A 69 -7.54 16.16 0.02
N LEU A 70 -7.85 17.04 -0.92
CA LEU A 70 -7.28 17.00 -2.27
C LEU A 70 -5.76 17.25 -2.24
N ILE A 71 -5.30 18.25 -1.51
CA ILE A 71 -3.87 18.55 -1.35
C ILE A 71 -3.14 17.37 -0.74
N SER A 72 -3.61 16.83 0.38
CA SER A 72 -2.96 15.70 1.05
C SER A 72 -2.91 14.46 0.15
N PHE A 73 -3.98 14.17 -0.59
CA PHE A 73 -4.05 13.05 -1.52
C PHE A 73 -3.03 13.20 -2.67
N LEU A 74 -2.99 14.36 -3.30
CA LEU A 74 -2.06 14.64 -4.39
C LEU A 74 -0.60 14.64 -3.92
N CYS A 75 -0.31 15.24 -2.76
CA CYS A 75 1.04 15.22 -2.18
C CYS A 75 1.50 13.80 -1.86
N ALA A 76 0.62 12.97 -1.26
CA ALA A 76 0.94 11.59 -0.94
C ALA A 76 1.23 10.77 -2.20
N PHE A 77 0.37 10.85 -3.20
CA PHE A 77 0.52 10.13 -4.46
C PHE A 77 1.76 10.59 -5.23
N ALA A 78 1.98 11.89 -5.36
CA ALA A 78 3.10 12.45 -6.11
C ALA A 78 4.45 12.11 -5.47
N CYS A 79 4.60 12.28 -4.15
CA CYS A 79 5.85 11.98 -3.45
C CYS A 79 6.18 10.47 -3.53
N ALA A 80 5.19 9.62 -3.34
CA ALA A 80 5.36 8.17 -3.50
C ALA A 80 5.71 7.79 -4.94
N ALA A 81 5.08 8.40 -5.94
CA ALA A 81 5.39 8.21 -7.35
C ALA A 81 6.83 8.66 -7.69
N ILE A 82 7.34 9.73 -7.06
CA ILE A 82 8.76 10.14 -7.15
C ILE A 82 9.67 9.05 -6.58
N GLY A 83 9.30 8.44 -5.44
CA GLY A 83 10.01 7.27 -4.92
C GLY A 83 10.06 6.11 -5.92
N GLY A 84 8.93 5.82 -6.58
CA GLY A 84 8.84 4.86 -7.68
C GLY A 84 9.64 5.25 -8.92
N LEU A 85 9.74 6.55 -9.22
CA LEU A 85 10.58 7.05 -10.31
C LEU A 85 12.07 6.85 -10.01
N ILE A 86 12.52 7.16 -8.80
CA ILE A 86 13.91 6.89 -8.36
C ILE A 86 14.22 5.41 -8.51
N TYR A 87 13.35 4.55 -8.01
CA TYR A 87 13.48 3.10 -8.16
C TYR A 87 13.56 2.69 -9.65
N SER A 88 12.69 3.25 -10.49
CA SER A 88 12.64 2.95 -11.93
C SER A 88 13.92 3.36 -12.66
N ILE A 89 14.48 4.53 -12.33
CA ILE A 89 15.76 4.98 -12.91
C ILE A 89 16.88 3.97 -12.58
N LEU A 90 16.96 3.55 -11.33
CA LEU A 90 18.00 2.63 -10.87
C LEU A 90 17.84 1.22 -11.48
N THR A 91 16.61 0.69 -11.51
CA THR A 91 16.38 -0.72 -11.89
C THR A 91 16.07 -0.93 -13.36
N ILE A 92 15.46 0.04 -14.04
CA ILE A 92 15.09 -0.07 -15.47
C ILE A 92 16.14 0.57 -16.37
N THR A 93 16.61 1.79 -16.03
CA THR A 93 17.61 2.49 -16.86
C THR A 93 19.02 2.05 -16.51
N LEU A 94 19.40 2.07 -15.24
CA LEU A 94 20.75 1.67 -14.79
C LEU A 94 20.89 0.16 -14.56
N ARG A 95 19.77 -0.58 -14.59
CA ARG A 95 19.72 -2.05 -14.50
C ARG A 95 20.37 -2.60 -13.23
N VAL A 96 20.32 -1.84 -12.14
CA VAL A 96 20.81 -2.26 -10.82
C VAL A 96 19.93 -3.38 -10.27
N ASN A 97 20.49 -4.20 -9.39
CA ASN A 97 19.76 -5.29 -8.74
C ASN A 97 18.48 -4.76 -8.02
N GLN A 98 17.33 -5.30 -8.40
CA GLN A 98 16.02 -4.84 -7.95
C GLN A 98 15.80 -5.06 -6.45
N ASN A 99 16.29 -6.20 -5.91
CA ASN A 99 16.14 -6.51 -4.47
C ASN A 99 16.92 -5.51 -3.63
N VAL A 100 18.20 -5.27 -3.97
CA VAL A 100 19.06 -4.34 -3.22
C VAL A 100 18.51 -2.92 -3.30
N THR A 101 18.09 -2.49 -4.50
CA THR A 101 17.51 -1.16 -4.71
C THR A 101 16.22 -0.99 -3.91
N GLY A 102 15.34 -2.01 -3.88
CA GLY A 102 14.11 -1.98 -3.12
C GLY A 102 14.36 -1.88 -1.61
N LEU A 103 15.29 -2.68 -1.08
CA LEU A 103 15.69 -2.60 0.33
C LEU A 103 16.29 -1.25 0.70
N ALA A 104 17.17 -0.70 -0.15
CA ALA A 104 17.73 0.64 0.04
C ALA A 104 16.62 1.71 0.04
N LEU A 105 15.65 1.61 -0.86
CA LEU A 105 14.50 2.53 -0.90
C LEU A 105 13.61 2.40 0.35
N THR A 106 13.47 1.20 0.91
CA THR A 106 12.75 1.00 2.18
C THR A 106 13.44 1.74 3.32
N ILE A 107 14.76 1.61 3.45
CA ILE A 107 15.52 2.31 4.50
C ILE A 107 15.46 3.83 4.28
N PHE A 108 15.68 4.28 3.05
CA PHE A 108 15.59 5.70 2.69
C PHE A 108 14.21 6.28 2.99
N GLY A 109 13.14 5.61 2.52
CA GLY A 109 11.77 6.10 2.70
C GLY A 109 11.32 6.13 4.16
N THR A 110 11.72 5.14 4.96
CA THR A 110 11.47 5.12 6.41
C THR A 110 12.22 6.27 7.09
N GLY A 111 13.50 6.45 6.75
CA GLY A 111 14.29 7.58 7.25
C GLY A 111 13.72 8.93 6.85
N PHE A 112 13.31 9.08 5.58
CA PHE A 112 12.63 10.26 5.07
C PHE A 112 11.36 10.58 5.88
N GLY A 113 10.49 9.60 6.09
CA GLY A 113 9.26 9.77 6.84
C GLY A 113 9.52 10.24 8.29
N ASN A 114 10.41 9.56 9.00
CA ASN A 114 10.73 9.89 10.39
C ASN A 114 11.47 11.22 10.51
N PHE A 115 12.38 11.54 9.57
CA PHE A 115 13.08 12.84 9.56
C PHE A 115 12.10 14.01 9.43
N PHE A 116 11.24 13.96 8.41
CA PHE A 116 10.27 15.04 8.22
C PHE A 116 9.18 15.04 9.28
N GLY A 117 8.75 13.89 9.79
CA GLY A 117 7.82 13.79 10.92
C GLY A 117 8.31 14.50 12.16
N GLY A 118 9.57 14.28 12.55
CA GLY A 118 10.21 14.97 13.67
C GLY A 118 10.47 16.46 13.41
N SER A 119 10.85 16.82 12.17
CA SER A 119 11.14 18.22 11.81
C SER A 119 9.90 19.11 11.80
N ILE A 120 8.77 18.58 11.36
CA ILE A 120 7.49 19.31 11.34
C ILE A 120 7.04 19.62 12.77
N SER A 121 7.25 18.72 13.73
CA SER A 121 6.97 18.99 15.14
C SER A 121 7.67 20.27 15.62
N LYS A 122 8.92 20.52 15.19
CA LYS A 122 9.64 21.75 15.48
C LYS A 122 9.04 22.98 14.79
N LEU A 123 8.57 22.84 13.54
CA LEU A 123 7.90 23.92 12.81
C LEU A 123 6.53 24.29 13.40
N ALA A 124 5.87 23.36 14.08
CA ALA A 124 4.61 23.58 14.78
C ALA A 124 4.76 24.20 16.19
N GLY A 125 5.97 24.61 16.58
CA GLY A 125 6.23 25.23 17.89
C GLY A 125 6.87 24.31 18.93
N GLY A 126 7.32 23.12 18.53
CA GLY A 126 8.22 22.26 19.33
C GLY A 126 7.56 21.46 20.46
N VAL A 127 6.23 21.52 20.61
CA VAL A 127 5.52 20.81 21.69
C VAL A 127 4.42 19.94 21.11
N GLY A 128 4.67 18.62 21.06
CA GLY A 128 3.64 17.64 20.75
C GLY A 128 3.65 17.09 19.31
N GLN A 129 2.78 16.13 19.06
CA GLN A 129 2.55 15.55 17.75
C GLN A 129 1.79 16.53 16.85
N ILE A 130 2.16 16.61 15.57
CA ILE A 130 1.39 17.36 14.60
C ILE A 130 0.08 16.66 14.39
N SER A 131 -0.99 17.43 14.49
CA SER A 131 -2.35 16.98 14.23
C SER A 131 -3.02 17.91 13.24
N VAL A 132 -3.57 17.33 12.17
CA VAL A 132 -4.36 18.03 11.18
C VAL A 132 -5.82 17.78 11.52
N LYS A 133 -6.48 18.77 12.11
CA LYS A 133 -7.84 18.57 12.69
C LYS A 133 -8.93 18.52 11.63
N VAL A 134 -8.97 19.50 10.73
CA VAL A 134 -10.04 19.63 9.74
C VAL A 134 -9.92 18.54 8.68
N THR A 135 -8.76 18.40 8.06
CA THR A 135 -8.52 17.37 7.06
C THR A 135 -8.61 15.96 7.65
N GLY A 136 -8.04 15.73 8.84
CA GLY A 136 -8.14 14.43 9.53
C GLY A 136 -9.58 14.03 9.85
N SER A 137 -10.43 14.99 10.29
CA SER A 137 -11.85 14.73 10.53
C SER A 137 -12.60 14.41 9.24
N ALA A 138 -12.23 15.03 8.11
CA ALA A 138 -12.84 14.73 6.81
C ALA A 138 -12.49 13.30 6.34
N TYR A 139 -11.25 12.85 6.56
CA TYR A 139 -10.84 11.48 6.24
C TYR A 139 -11.55 10.43 7.10
N THR A 140 -11.82 10.74 8.36
CA THR A 140 -12.51 9.83 9.29
C THR A 140 -14.04 9.95 9.25
N ALA A 141 -14.59 10.83 8.40
CA ALA A 141 -16.03 11.03 8.26
C ALA A 141 -16.71 9.75 7.77
N LYS A 142 -17.77 9.36 8.48
CA LYS A 142 -18.55 8.16 8.18
C LYS A 142 -19.70 8.49 7.23
N ILE A 143 -20.18 7.49 6.49
CA ILE A 143 -21.31 7.66 5.59
C ILE A 143 -22.56 7.93 6.41
N PRO A 144 -23.18 9.14 6.32
CA PRO A 144 -24.36 9.49 7.10
C PRO A 144 -25.55 8.60 6.73
N GLY A 145 -26.31 8.17 7.71
CA GLY A 145 -27.50 7.33 7.53
C GLY A 145 -27.20 5.84 7.48
N LEU A 146 -26.35 5.37 6.59
CA LEU A 146 -26.02 3.94 6.42
C LEU A 146 -25.26 3.35 7.62
N SER A 147 -24.42 4.14 8.28
CA SER A 147 -23.69 3.73 9.49
C SER A 147 -24.59 3.41 10.69
N LYS A 148 -25.87 3.86 10.67
CA LYS A 148 -26.85 3.63 11.76
C LYS A 148 -27.57 2.29 11.66
N ILE A 149 -27.45 1.56 10.56
CA ILE A 149 -28.10 0.24 10.38
C ILE A 149 -27.49 -0.74 11.40
N PRO A 150 -28.29 -1.43 12.21
CA PRO A 150 -27.80 -2.39 13.19
C PRO A 150 -26.94 -3.49 12.53
N VAL A 151 -25.79 -3.82 13.12
CA VAL A 151 -24.81 -4.84 12.69
C VAL A 151 -24.17 -4.53 11.33
N ILE A 152 -24.94 -4.49 10.23
CA ILE A 152 -24.45 -4.28 8.87
C ILE A 152 -23.84 -2.89 8.70
N GLY A 153 -24.49 -1.84 9.23
CA GLY A 153 -23.98 -0.47 9.18
C GLY A 153 -22.62 -0.32 9.87
N GLY A 154 -22.48 -0.96 11.03
CA GLY A 154 -21.21 -0.98 11.76
C GLY A 154 -20.09 -1.69 11.01
N ILE A 155 -20.37 -2.82 10.36
CA ILE A 155 -19.36 -3.63 9.67
C ILE A 155 -18.98 -3.06 8.31
N LEU A 156 -19.93 -2.51 7.53
CA LEU A 156 -19.69 -2.11 6.15
C LEU A 156 -19.60 -0.60 5.93
N PHE A 157 -20.25 0.23 6.75
CA PHE A 157 -20.43 1.67 6.49
C PHE A 157 -19.83 2.59 7.57
N ASN A 158 -18.97 2.06 8.43
CA ASN A 158 -18.39 2.81 9.55
C ASN A 158 -16.91 3.20 9.33
N TYR A 159 -16.52 3.42 8.08
CA TYR A 159 -15.16 3.77 7.70
C TYR A 159 -15.09 5.08 6.92
N GLY A 160 -13.91 5.66 6.83
CA GLY A 160 -13.65 6.81 5.99
C GLY A 160 -13.65 6.46 4.50
N PHE A 161 -13.60 7.47 3.66
CA PHE A 161 -13.75 7.28 2.21
C PHE A 161 -12.56 6.54 1.57
N LEU A 162 -11.34 6.63 2.12
CA LEU A 162 -10.18 5.90 1.59
C LEU A 162 -10.36 4.38 1.67
N THR A 163 -11.09 3.88 2.68
CA THR A 163 -11.43 2.46 2.77
C THR A 163 -12.23 2.00 1.54
N TYR A 164 -13.25 2.73 1.13
CA TYR A 164 -14.06 2.40 -0.05
C TYR A 164 -13.29 2.63 -1.35
N LEU A 165 -12.52 3.71 -1.40
CA LEU A 165 -11.67 4.01 -2.56
C LEU A 165 -10.67 2.87 -2.82
N CYS A 166 -10.09 2.29 -1.78
CA CYS A 166 -9.18 1.14 -1.90
C CYS A 166 -9.86 -0.06 -2.59
N ILE A 167 -11.07 -0.39 -2.17
CA ILE A 167 -11.84 -1.49 -2.75
C ILE A 167 -12.17 -1.19 -4.22
N ILE A 168 -12.60 0.05 -4.52
CA ILE A 168 -12.86 0.49 -5.90
C ILE A 168 -11.58 0.38 -6.74
N ILE A 169 -10.43 0.85 -6.24
CA ILE A 169 -9.14 0.73 -6.93
C ILE A 169 -8.79 -0.74 -7.18
N ALA A 170 -9.03 -1.64 -6.23
CA ALA A 170 -8.77 -3.07 -6.41
C ALA A 170 -9.60 -3.67 -7.56
N VAL A 171 -10.88 -3.30 -7.65
CA VAL A 171 -11.77 -3.73 -8.74
C VAL A 171 -11.33 -3.13 -10.08
N LEU A 172 -11.04 -1.83 -10.12
CA LEU A 172 -10.57 -1.14 -11.31
C LEU A 172 -9.22 -1.69 -11.79
N LEU A 173 -8.28 -1.95 -10.88
CA LEU A 173 -6.99 -2.55 -11.20
C LEU A 173 -7.16 -3.97 -11.75
N SER A 174 -8.07 -4.75 -11.18
CA SER A 174 -8.40 -6.08 -11.71
C SER A 174 -8.97 -5.99 -13.12
N PHE A 175 -9.91 -5.05 -13.36
CA PHE A 175 -10.47 -4.81 -14.68
C PHE A 175 -9.37 -4.36 -15.66
N PHE A 176 -8.53 -3.40 -15.26
CA PHE A 176 -7.40 -2.93 -16.05
C PHE A 176 -6.48 -4.07 -16.47
N LEU A 177 -6.00 -4.86 -15.51
CA LEU A 177 -5.04 -5.93 -15.76
C LEU A 177 -5.60 -7.07 -16.62
N PHE A 178 -6.89 -7.42 -16.46
CA PHE A 178 -7.43 -8.63 -17.08
C PHE A 178 -8.40 -8.39 -18.24
N LYS A 179 -8.89 -7.15 -18.41
CA LYS A 179 -9.92 -6.82 -19.41
C LYS A 179 -9.52 -5.74 -20.41
N THR A 180 -8.33 -5.09 -20.24
CA THR A 180 -7.87 -4.05 -21.16
C THR A 180 -6.64 -4.48 -21.97
N ARG A 181 -6.47 -3.87 -23.17
CA ARG A 181 -5.27 -4.07 -24.02
C ARG A 181 -3.99 -3.62 -23.30
N ALA A 182 -4.04 -2.48 -22.58
CA ALA A 182 -2.89 -1.97 -21.85
C ALA A 182 -2.47 -2.93 -20.71
N GLY A 183 -3.43 -3.49 -19.97
CA GLY A 183 -3.16 -4.50 -18.95
C GLY A 183 -2.64 -5.83 -19.53
N LEU A 184 -3.12 -6.23 -20.71
CA LEU A 184 -2.57 -7.40 -21.41
C LEU A 184 -1.10 -7.16 -21.80
N ASN A 185 -0.78 -5.99 -22.37
CA ASN A 185 0.59 -5.61 -22.72
C ASN A 185 1.50 -5.60 -21.49
N LEU A 186 1.03 -5.06 -20.38
CA LEU A 186 1.77 -5.03 -19.13
C LEU A 186 2.10 -6.45 -18.64
N ARG A 187 1.14 -7.36 -18.65
CA ARG A 187 1.35 -8.76 -18.27
C ARG A 187 2.27 -9.50 -19.25
N ALA A 188 2.16 -9.23 -20.54
CA ALA A 188 3.05 -9.80 -21.55
C ALA A 188 4.51 -9.40 -21.29
N ILE A 189 4.75 -8.14 -20.90
CA ILE A 189 6.10 -7.66 -20.51
C ILE A 189 6.61 -8.40 -19.28
N GLY A 190 5.75 -8.63 -18.28
CA GLY A 190 6.12 -9.38 -17.08
C GLY A 190 6.44 -10.85 -17.34
N GLU A 191 5.81 -11.46 -18.36
CA GLU A 191 6.10 -12.85 -18.73
C GLU A 191 7.34 -12.97 -19.62
N ASN A 192 7.43 -12.15 -20.66
CA ASN A 192 8.58 -12.15 -21.58
C ASN A 192 8.78 -10.77 -22.22
N PRO A 193 9.63 -9.91 -21.65
CA PRO A 193 9.87 -8.57 -22.17
C PRO A 193 10.47 -8.56 -23.58
N GLY A 194 11.33 -9.53 -23.95
CA GLY A 194 11.90 -9.65 -25.27
C GLY A 194 10.86 -9.92 -26.35
N THR A 195 9.94 -10.85 -26.11
CA THR A 195 8.83 -11.14 -27.02
C THR A 195 7.86 -9.96 -27.12
N ALA A 196 7.59 -9.27 -26.02
CA ALA A 196 6.75 -8.09 -26.00
C ALA A 196 7.36 -6.94 -26.83
N ASP A 197 8.66 -6.71 -26.73
CA ASP A 197 9.36 -5.70 -27.52
C ASP A 197 9.40 -6.08 -29.03
N ALA A 198 9.58 -7.36 -29.35
CA ALA A 198 9.50 -7.84 -30.74
C ALA A 198 8.11 -7.64 -31.35
N ALA A 199 7.04 -7.67 -30.53
CA ALA A 199 5.68 -7.35 -30.92
C ALA A 199 5.39 -5.83 -30.97
N GLY A 200 6.40 -4.97 -30.81
CA GLY A 200 6.29 -3.51 -30.90
C GLY A 200 5.80 -2.83 -29.62
N ILE A 201 5.74 -3.54 -28.49
CA ILE A 201 5.33 -2.98 -27.19
C ILE A 201 6.52 -2.27 -26.55
N ASN A 202 6.36 -1.00 -26.16
CA ASN A 202 7.42 -0.25 -25.49
C ASN A 202 7.61 -0.71 -24.04
N VAL A 203 8.51 -1.66 -23.80
CA VAL A 203 8.79 -2.29 -22.52
C VAL A 203 9.17 -1.26 -21.45
N ILE A 204 10.09 -0.35 -21.77
CA ILE A 204 10.60 0.66 -20.83
C ILE A 204 9.45 1.55 -20.34
N LYS A 205 8.64 2.10 -21.26
CA LYS A 205 7.51 2.97 -20.92
C LYS A 205 6.52 2.28 -19.97
N TYR A 206 6.16 1.03 -20.26
CA TYR A 206 5.21 0.29 -19.43
C TYR A 206 5.79 0.00 -18.04
N LYS A 207 7.06 -0.40 -17.95
CA LYS A 207 7.72 -0.63 -16.66
C LYS A 207 7.79 0.64 -15.81
N TYR A 208 8.18 1.78 -16.38
CA TYR A 208 8.17 3.08 -15.67
C TYR A 208 6.78 3.47 -15.18
N LEU A 209 5.79 3.45 -16.06
CA LEU A 209 4.43 3.85 -15.70
C LEU A 209 3.84 2.95 -14.62
N SER A 210 4.00 1.62 -14.75
CA SER A 210 3.47 0.68 -13.75
C SER A 210 4.13 0.86 -12.39
N THR A 211 5.43 1.10 -12.36
CA THR A 211 6.17 1.29 -11.10
C THR A 211 5.82 2.61 -10.44
N CYS A 212 5.74 3.72 -11.20
CA CYS A 212 5.38 5.03 -10.65
C CYS A 212 3.92 5.06 -10.15
N ILE A 213 2.97 4.51 -10.93
CA ILE A 213 1.57 4.43 -10.52
C ILE A 213 1.42 3.47 -9.33
N GLY A 214 2.09 2.32 -9.37
CA GLY A 214 2.11 1.36 -8.27
C GLY A 214 2.64 1.96 -6.98
N ALA A 215 3.76 2.69 -7.06
CA ALA A 215 4.31 3.43 -5.93
C ALA A 215 3.33 4.49 -5.40
N GLY A 216 2.68 5.26 -6.29
CA GLY A 216 1.65 6.21 -5.91
C GLY A 216 0.50 5.56 -5.14
N LEU A 217 0.01 4.40 -5.61
CA LEU A 217 -1.03 3.63 -4.91
C LEU A 217 -0.56 3.15 -3.54
N ALA A 218 0.67 2.64 -3.42
CA ALA A 218 1.25 2.25 -2.14
C ALA A 218 1.38 3.44 -1.18
N GLY A 219 1.75 4.63 -1.69
CA GLY A 219 1.79 5.87 -0.93
C GLY A 219 0.44 6.29 -0.36
N LEU A 220 -0.67 6.01 -1.07
CA LEU A 220 -2.01 6.20 -0.52
C LEU A 220 -2.30 5.27 0.67
N GLY A 221 -1.66 4.10 0.75
CA GLY A 221 -1.68 3.26 1.94
C GLY A 221 -1.02 3.92 3.15
N GLY A 222 0.06 4.67 2.88
CA GLY A 222 0.69 5.53 3.89
C GLY A 222 -0.22 6.66 4.33
N LEU A 223 -0.86 7.36 3.39
CA LEU A 223 -1.84 8.39 3.67
C LEU A 223 -3.01 7.86 4.49
N TYR A 224 -3.55 6.70 4.11
CA TYR A 224 -4.61 6.03 4.86
C TYR A 224 -4.22 5.81 6.32
N PHE A 225 -3.00 5.29 6.54
CA PHE A 225 -2.51 5.06 7.90
C PHE A 225 -2.44 6.35 8.71
N VAL A 226 -1.90 7.42 8.16
CA VAL A 226 -1.74 8.69 8.89
C VAL A 226 -3.09 9.39 9.10
N MET A 227 -3.92 9.49 8.07
CA MET A 227 -5.14 10.29 8.11
C MET A 227 -6.34 9.55 8.67
N GLU A 228 -6.60 8.32 8.22
CA GLU A 228 -7.82 7.58 8.61
C GLU A 228 -7.58 6.70 9.84
N TYR A 229 -6.44 5.99 9.92
CA TYR A 229 -6.13 5.13 11.05
C TYR A 229 -5.65 5.91 12.27
N SER A 230 -4.71 6.85 12.11
CA SER A 230 -4.10 7.65 13.18
C SER A 230 -4.80 9.00 13.41
N GLY A 231 -5.88 9.30 12.66
CA GLY A 231 -6.67 10.52 12.83
C GLY A 231 -5.93 11.82 12.51
N GLY A 232 -5.03 11.80 11.52
CA GLY A 232 -4.26 12.98 11.09
C GLY A 232 -3.04 13.26 11.95
N THR A 233 -2.49 12.26 12.66
CA THR A 233 -1.29 12.39 13.50
C THR A 233 -0.15 11.53 12.98
N TRP A 234 1.08 12.04 13.06
CA TRP A 234 2.28 11.27 12.75
C TRP A 234 2.83 10.57 14.00
N THR A 235 3.26 9.34 13.82
CA THR A 235 4.00 8.58 14.85
C THR A 235 5.23 7.97 14.19
N ASP A 236 6.42 8.25 14.76
CA ASP A 236 7.66 7.68 14.25
C ASP A 236 7.62 6.14 14.34
N ASN A 237 8.05 5.49 13.28
CA ASN A 237 7.98 4.05 13.11
C ASN A 237 6.56 3.44 13.28
N GLY A 238 5.50 4.27 13.17
CA GLY A 238 4.12 3.88 13.43
C GLY A 238 3.54 2.83 12.47
N PHE A 239 4.09 2.73 11.25
CA PHE A 239 3.63 1.73 10.27
C PHE A 239 3.97 0.29 10.68
N GLY A 240 5.00 0.08 11.53
CA GLY A 240 5.45 -1.27 11.90
C GLY A 240 5.71 -2.14 10.67
N ASP A 241 5.23 -3.38 10.68
CA ASP A 241 5.47 -4.35 9.61
C ASP A 241 4.45 -4.28 8.45
N ARG A 242 3.53 -3.30 8.43
CA ARG A 242 2.42 -3.24 7.45
C ARG A 242 2.89 -3.19 6.01
N GLY A 243 4.02 -2.55 5.73
CA GLY A 243 4.62 -2.52 4.39
C GLY A 243 5.12 -3.90 3.95
N TRP A 244 5.76 -4.64 4.85
CA TRP A 244 6.19 -6.02 4.59
C TRP A 244 5.02 -6.98 4.46
N LEU A 245 3.97 -6.77 5.26
CA LEU A 245 2.72 -7.52 5.11
C LEU A 245 2.05 -7.25 3.76
N ALA A 246 2.20 -6.05 3.19
CA ALA A 246 1.71 -5.77 1.84
C ALA A 246 2.44 -6.60 0.79
N VAL A 247 3.76 -6.72 0.87
CA VAL A 247 4.55 -7.60 -0.02
C VAL A 247 4.13 -9.07 0.15
N ALA A 248 3.99 -9.56 1.39
CA ALA A 248 3.51 -10.91 1.66
C ALA A 248 2.10 -11.15 1.10
N LEU A 249 1.23 -10.14 1.18
CA LEU A 249 -0.12 -10.22 0.64
C LEU A 249 -0.16 -10.37 -0.89
N VAL A 250 0.77 -9.78 -1.63
CA VAL A 250 0.87 -9.96 -3.09
C VAL A 250 1.05 -11.43 -3.44
N ILE A 251 1.96 -12.08 -2.73
CA ILE A 251 2.25 -13.52 -2.89
C ILE A 251 1.02 -14.36 -2.51
N PHE A 252 0.42 -14.06 -1.34
CA PHE A 252 -0.82 -14.73 -0.90
C PHE A 252 -1.96 -14.59 -1.92
N ALA A 253 -2.14 -13.39 -2.47
CA ALA A 253 -3.18 -13.08 -3.44
C ALA A 253 -2.91 -13.62 -4.85
N LEU A 254 -1.74 -14.24 -5.07
CA LEU A 254 -1.31 -14.76 -6.37
C LEU A 254 -1.36 -13.69 -7.48
N TRP A 255 -0.89 -12.48 -7.15
CA TRP A 255 -0.89 -11.31 -8.05
C TRP A 255 -2.26 -10.95 -8.63
N LYS A 256 -3.35 -11.28 -7.95
CA LYS A 256 -4.74 -10.98 -8.36
C LYS A 256 -5.35 -9.94 -7.40
N PRO A 257 -5.70 -8.72 -7.88
CA PRO A 257 -6.21 -7.66 -7.01
C PRO A 257 -7.48 -8.04 -6.23
N LEU A 258 -8.39 -8.80 -6.83
CA LEU A 258 -9.61 -9.25 -6.14
C LEU A 258 -9.33 -10.24 -5.00
N ASN A 259 -8.33 -11.11 -5.18
CA ASN A 259 -7.91 -12.01 -4.10
C ASN A 259 -7.24 -11.23 -2.97
N ALA A 260 -6.54 -10.14 -3.30
CA ALA A 260 -5.89 -9.28 -2.31
C ALA A 260 -6.91 -8.64 -1.35
N ILE A 261 -8.15 -8.37 -1.77
CA ILE A 261 -9.21 -7.85 -0.90
C ILE A 261 -9.46 -8.82 0.26
N TRP A 262 -9.72 -10.10 -0.05
CA TRP A 262 -9.98 -11.12 0.97
C TRP A 262 -8.75 -11.41 1.82
N GLY A 263 -7.59 -11.49 1.16
CA GLY A 263 -6.31 -11.66 1.85
C GLY A 263 -6.00 -10.53 2.82
N ALA A 264 -6.30 -9.28 2.44
CA ALA A 264 -6.10 -8.12 3.30
C ALA A 264 -6.95 -8.19 4.58
N PHE A 265 -8.21 -8.59 4.47
CA PHE A 265 -9.07 -8.77 5.64
C PHE A 265 -8.58 -9.90 6.55
N LEU A 266 -8.12 -11.01 5.96
CA LEU A 266 -7.51 -12.11 6.70
C LEU A 266 -6.21 -11.64 7.40
N PHE A 267 -5.32 -10.94 6.69
CA PHE A 267 -4.05 -10.44 7.25
C PHE A 267 -4.29 -9.42 8.35
N GLY A 268 -5.26 -8.52 8.14
CA GLY A 268 -5.68 -7.56 9.17
C GLY A 268 -6.20 -8.25 10.42
N ALA A 269 -7.01 -9.31 10.26
CA ALA A 269 -7.52 -10.10 11.38
C ALA A 269 -6.40 -10.83 12.12
N LEU A 270 -5.50 -11.50 11.40
CA LEU A 270 -4.36 -12.21 11.99
C LEU A 270 -3.39 -11.27 12.70
N TYR A 271 -3.17 -10.08 12.13
CA TYR A 271 -2.26 -9.07 12.68
C TYR A 271 -2.71 -8.54 14.05
N ILE A 272 -4.04 -8.45 14.30
CA ILE A 272 -4.59 -7.96 15.57
C ILE A 272 -5.09 -9.08 16.50
N LEU A 273 -5.05 -10.32 16.05
CA LEU A 273 -5.63 -11.46 16.78
C LEU A 273 -5.12 -11.55 18.23
N TYR A 274 -3.83 -11.31 18.43
CA TYR A 274 -3.20 -11.37 19.75
C TYR A 274 -3.78 -10.39 20.77
N LEU A 275 -4.39 -9.28 20.32
CA LEU A 275 -5.03 -8.30 21.22
C LEU A 275 -6.34 -8.80 21.82
N TYR A 276 -6.93 -9.83 21.23
CA TYR A 276 -8.23 -10.38 21.62
C TYR A 276 -8.10 -11.71 22.40
N ILE A 277 -6.88 -12.19 22.62
CA ILE A 277 -6.62 -13.39 23.40
C ILE A 277 -6.05 -12.96 24.76
N PRO A 278 -6.84 -13.11 25.87
CA PRO A 278 -6.38 -12.72 27.18
C PRO A 278 -5.23 -13.62 27.67
N GLY A 279 -4.32 -13.07 28.47
CA GLY A 279 -3.26 -13.84 29.12
C GLY A 279 -2.03 -14.18 28.25
N LEU A 280 -1.94 -13.65 27.01
CA LEU A 280 -0.74 -13.86 26.18
C LEU A 280 0.47 -13.08 26.72
N GLY A 281 1.57 -13.79 27.03
CA GLY A 281 2.86 -13.19 27.32
C GLY A 281 3.44 -12.46 26.08
N ARG A 282 4.36 -11.51 26.30
CA ARG A 282 4.98 -10.72 25.22
C ARG A 282 5.60 -11.57 24.11
N SER A 283 6.33 -12.62 24.47
CA SER A 283 6.96 -13.52 23.48
C SER A 283 5.93 -14.20 22.58
N MET A 284 4.78 -14.61 23.13
CA MET A 284 3.72 -15.24 22.34
C MET A 284 3.01 -14.24 21.43
N GLN A 285 2.90 -12.97 21.85
CA GLN A 285 2.35 -11.90 20.99
C GLN A 285 3.19 -11.72 19.72
N GLU A 286 4.52 -11.78 19.81
CA GLU A 286 5.40 -11.69 18.63
C GLU A 286 5.21 -12.90 17.69
N VAL A 287 5.00 -14.10 18.24
CA VAL A 287 4.66 -15.27 17.42
C VAL A 287 3.34 -15.07 16.66
N PHE A 288 2.32 -14.50 17.30
CA PHE A 288 1.04 -14.21 16.65
C PHE A 288 1.17 -13.17 15.55
N LYS A 289 2.03 -12.16 15.67
CA LYS A 289 2.32 -11.19 14.61
C LYS A 289 2.94 -11.85 13.38
N ALA A 290 3.61 -12.96 13.51
CA ALA A 290 4.18 -13.72 12.40
C ALA A 290 3.13 -14.56 11.63
N LEU A 291 1.91 -14.75 12.14
CA LEU A 291 0.88 -15.60 11.52
C LEU A 291 0.58 -15.25 10.05
N PRO A 292 0.46 -13.98 9.62
CA PRO A 292 0.24 -13.67 8.21
C PRO A 292 1.34 -14.23 7.30
N TYR A 293 2.60 -14.19 7.74
CA TYR A 293 3.74 -14.73 6.98
C TYR A 293 3.69 -16.26 6.93
N VAL A 294 3.34 -16.91 8.03
CA VAL A 294 3.15 -18.38 8.08
C VAL A 294 2.05 -18.80 7.10
N VAL A 295 0.93 -18.10 7.10
CA VAL A 295 -0.17 -18.37 6.15
C VAL A 295 0.28 -18.16 4.71
N THR A 296 1.09 -17.14 4.42
CA THR A 296 1.67 -16.93 3.08
C THR A 296 2.56 -18.10 2.66
N ILE A 297 3.42 -18.60 3.54
CA ILE A 297 4.27 -19.77 3.27
C ILE A 297 3.41 -21.00 2.96
N ILE A 298 2.36 -21.25 3.76
CA ILE A 298 1.44 -22.35 3.54
C ILE A 298 0.80 -22.26 2.16
N VAL A 299 0.32 -21.08 1.77
CA VAL A 299 -0.28 -20.87 0.43
C VAL A 299 0.75 -21.09 -0.66
N LEU A 300 1.98 -20.61 -0.52
CA LEU A 300 3.07 -20.89 -1.48
C LEU A 300 3.33 -22.38 -1.66
N VAL A 301 3.40 -23.12 -0.57
CA VAL A 301 3.59 -24.59 -0.62
C VAL A 301 2.44 -25.25 -1.39
N PHE A 302 1.18 -24.93 -1.05
CA PHE A 302 0.01 -25.51 -1.75
C PHE A 302 -0.06 -25.14 -3.23
N THR A 303 0.27 -23.89 -3.58
CA THR A 303 0.24 -23.43 -4.98
C THR A 303 1.37 -24.03 -5.80
N SER A 304 2.53 -24.28 -5.19
CA SER A 304 3.67 -24.97 -5.82
C SER A 304 3.33 -26.40 -6.20
N PHE A 305 2.57 -27.14 -5.38
CA PHE A 305 2.11 -28.48 -5.73
C PHE A 305 1.14 -28.49 -6.91
N ARG A 306 0.30 -27.44 -7.07
CA ARG A 306 -0.71 -27.37 -8.14
C ARG A 306 -0.17 -26.99 -9.51
N LYS A 307 1.07 -26.47 -9.64
CA LYS A 307 1.79 -26.13 -10.89
C LYS A 307 0.99 -25.32 -11.94
N LYS A 308 -0.07 -24.60 -11.56
CA LYS A 308 -0.84 -23.77 -12.49
C LYS A 308 -0.08 -22.47 -12.77
N LYS A 309 0.23 -22.18 -14.05
CA LYS A 309 0.91 -20.93 -14.47
C LYS A 309 0.23 -19.66 -13.98
N GLU A 310 -1.09 -19.66 -13.88
CA GLU A 310 -1.88 -18.51 -13.42
C GLU A 310 -1.62 -18.13 -11.94
N HIS A 311 -1.01 -19.02 -11.16
CA HIS A 311 -0.73 -18.84 -9.73
C HIS A 311 0.74 -18.58 -9.46
N GLN A 312 1.56 -18.46 -10.50
CA GLN A 312 2.99 -18.19 -10.37
C GLN A 312 3.27 -16.69 -10.55
N PRO A 313 4.39 -16.20 -10.00
CA PRO A 313 4.87 -14.85 -10.30
C PRO A 313 5.09 -14.70 -11.82
N PRO A 314 5.10 -13.46 -12.34
CA PRO A 314 5.53 -13.22 -13.72
C PRO A 314 6.92 -13.81 -13.97
N ALA A 315 7.12 -14.47 -15.11
CA ALA A 315 8.36 -15.23 -15.36
C ALA A 315 9.63 -14.35 -15.40
N ALA A 316 9.50 -13.08 -15.81
CA ALA A 316 10.60 -12.12 -15.82
C ALA A 316 10.67 -11.25 -14.54
N LEU A 317 9.98 -11.64 -13.46
CA LEU A 317 9.99 -10.88 -12.20
C LEU A 317 11.42 -10.82 -11.62
N GLY A 318 11.87 -9.60 -11.33
CA GLY A 318 13.21 -9.37 -10.75
C GLY A 318 14.36 -9.43 -11.74
N LEU A 319 14.09 -9.78 -13.01
CA LEU A 319 15.14 -9.86 -14.05
C LEU A 319 15.30 -8.51 -14.76
N PRO A 320 16.53 -8.03 -14.95
CA PRO A 320 16.81 -6.88 -15.78
C PRO A 320 16.50 -7.19 -17.24
N TYR A 321 16.02 -6.20 -18.00
CA TYR A 321 15.76 -6.33 -19.42
C TYR A 321 16.86 -5.66 -20.25
N PHE A 322 17.47 -6.42 -21.17
CA PHE A 322 18.46 -5.96 -22.11
C PHE A 322 17.91 -6.11 -23.52
N ARG A 323 17.75 -4.98 -24.23
CA ARG A 323 17.23 -4.99 -25.60
C ARG A 323 18.19 -5.64 -26.59
N GLU A 324 19.47 -5.61 -26.26
CA GLU A 324 20.58 -6.08 -27.13
C GLU A 324 20.79 -7.60 -27.04
N GLU A 325 20.22 -8.27 -26.04
CA GLU A 325 20.34 -9.72 -25.80
C GLU A 325 19.12 -10.51 -26.31
N ARG A 326 18.58 -10.15 -27.47
CA ARG A 326 17.42 -10.80 -28.08
C ARG A 326 17.77 -12.15 -28.70
#